data_f3ef9e7df2980a5515222451e5ca8de7
#
_entry.id   f3ef9e7df2980a5515222451e5ca8de7
#
_cell.length_a   1.000
_cell.length_b   1.000
_cell.length_c   1.000
_cell.angle_alpha   90.00
_cell.angle_beta   90.00
_cell.angle_gamma   90.00
#
_symmetry.space_group_name_H-M   'P 1'
#
loop_
_entity.id
_entity.type
_entity.pdbx_description
1 polymer ?
#
loop_
_entity_poly.entity_id
_entity_poly.type
_entity_poly.pdbx_seq_one_letter_code
_entity_poly.pdbx_strand_id
1 'polypeptide(L)'
;MTQMIHSCDEERCIACYGCVIACKEGNEVQVGVNRRWVITMNEGTREERSISHACRHCEEPFCLEACPVDGISKRADGIVQVDRDKCVSCESCADACPFGVPEFERDAEGSPTSPMEKCSFCAGGPNVETFSEKEKELYGQNRIAEGKPVLCSSMCATKALVSGEKGEVEGIMEARVAARGLWL
;
A
#
# COMPACT_ATOMS: atom_id res chain seq x y z
N MET A 1 15.31 -3.02 -13.27
CA MET A 1 13.87 -2.66 -13.24
C MET A 1 13.65 -1.80 -12.02
N THR A 2 12.93 -0.72 -12.14
CA THR A 2 12.54 0.12 -11.00
C THR A 2 11.54 -0.63 -10.14
N GLN A 3 11.71 -0.60 -8.83
CA GLN A 3 10.79 -1.21 -7.87
C GLN A 3 10.38 -0.18 -6.84
N MET A 4 9.10 0.16 -6.83
CA MET A 4 8.53 1.08 -5.85
C MET A 4 8.21 0.34 -4.55
N ILE A 5 8.65 0.90 -3.41
CA ILE A 5 8.43 0.30 -2.08
C ILE A 5 7.98 1.34 -1.05
N HIS A 6 7.39 0.83 0.03
CA HIS A 6 7.20 1.55 1.29
C HIS A 6 8.10 0.97 2.36
N SER A 7 8.71 1.82 3.17
CA SER A 7 9.40 1.43 4.40
C SER A 7 8.93 2.30 5.57
N CYS A 8 8.79 1.70 6.74
CA CYS A 8 8.40 2.41 7.95
C CYS A 8 9.48 2.26 9.02
N ASP A 9 9.96 3.39 9.48
CA ASP A 9 10.90 3.48 10.60
C ASP A 9 10.10 3.39 11.91
N GLU A 10 10.15 2.25 12.57
CA GLU A 10 9.40 1.97 13.79
C GLU A 10 9.78 2.87 14.96
N GLU A 11 11.04 3.32 15.03
CA GLU A 11 11.50 4.24 16.06
C GLU A 11 10.92 5.65 15.93
N ARG A 12 10.40 5.99 14.75
CA ARG A 12 9.78 7.28 14.45
C ARG A 12 8.26 7.22 14.40
N CYS A 13 7.69 6.03 14.30
CA CYS A 13 6.25 5.88 14.20
C CYS A 13 5.59 6.09 15.56
N ILE A 14 4.72 7.08 15.65
CA ILE A 14 3.99 7.45 16.88
C ILE A 14 2.52 7.00 16.85
N ALA A 15 2.16 6.06 15.99
CA ALA A 15 0.81 5.53 15.83
C ALA A 15 -0.29 6.61 15.64
N CYS A 16 0.03 7.74 14.99
CA CYS A 16 -0.91 8.86 14.83
C CYS A 16 -2.01 8.64 13.78
N TYR A 17 -1.96 7.53 13.04
CA TYR A 17 -2.90 7.16 11.96
C TYR A 17 -3.01 8.17 10.80
N GLY A 18 -2.23 9.25 10.76
CA GLY A 18 -2.25 10.23 9.67
C GLY A 18 -2.06 9.63 8.28
N CYS A 19 -1.22 8.59 8.15
CA CYS A 19 -1.01 7.86 6.91
C CYS A 19 -2.25 7.04 6.49
N VAL A 20 -3.02 6.52 7.44
CA VAL A 20 -4.26 5.77 7.21
C VAL A 20 -5.34 6.71 6.70
N ILE A 21 -5.57 7.82 7.41
CA ILE A 21 -6.55 8.84 7.04
C ILE A 21 -6.23 9.43 5.66
N ALA A 22 -4.97 9.83 5.43
CA ALA A 22 -4.57 10.37 4.13
C ALA A 22 -4.78 9.39 2.97
N CYS A 23 -4.53 8.10 3.20
CA CYS A 23 -4.78 7.06 2.20
C CYS A 23 -6.28 6.88 1.94
N LYS A 24 -7.08 6.85 3.01
CA LYS A 24 -8.51 6.61 2.95
C LYS A 24 -9.25 7.75 2.24
N GLU A 25 -9.02 8.98 2.69
CA GLU A 25 -9.67 10.18 2.14
C GLU A 25 -9.20 10.49 0.71
N GLY A 26 -7.89 10.46 0.47
CA GLY A 26 -7.34 10.84 -0.83
C GLY A 26 -7.48 9.80 -1.94
N ASN A 27 -7.87 8.57 -1.61
CA ASN A 27 -8.21 7.52 -2.58
C ASN A 27 -9.69 7.12 -2.53
N GLU A 28 -10.53 7.86 -1.78
CA GLU A 28 -11.96 7.61 -1.64
C GLU A 28 -12.28 6.15 -1.28
N VAL A 29 -11.47 5.58 -0.37
CA VAL A 29 -11.62 4.18 0.04
C VAL A 29 -12.88 4.00 0.86
N GLN A 30 -13.70 3.01 0.49
CA GLN A 30 -14.99 2.74 1.09
C GLN A 30 -14.94 2.56 2.61
N VAL A 31 -16.06 2.87 3.27
CA VAL A 31 -16.22 2.66 4.72
C VAL A 31 -16.09 1.16 5.03
N GLY A 32 -15.39 0.83 6.11
CA GLY A 32 -15.14 -0.55 6.51
C GLY A 32 -13.90 -1.20 5.89
N VAL A 33 -13.32 -0.61 4.86
CA VAL A 33 -12.14 -1.13 4.15
C VAL A 33 -10.94 -0.21 4.34
N ASN A 34 -9.74 -0.75 4.41
CA ASN A 34 -8.50 0.02 4.48
C ASN A 34 -7.46 -0.49 3.48
N ARG A 35 -6.70 0.42 2.89
CA ARG A 35 -5.51 0.08 2.08
C ARG A 35 -4.23 0.13 2.89
N ARG A 36 -4.32 0.62 4.12
CA ARG A 36 -3.19 0.81 5.05
C ARG A 36 -3.67 0.74 6.49
N TRP A 37 -2.83 0.17 7.36
CA TRP A 37 -3.06 0.06 8.80
C TRP A 37 -1.87 0.58 9.59
N VAL A 38 -2.07 0.83 10.87
CA VAL A 38 -0.99 0.93 11.86
C VAL A 38 -1.11 -0.29 12.77
N ILE A 39 -0.02 -1.04 12.85
CA ILE A 39 0.08 -2.22 13.70
C ILE A 39 1.00 -1.86 14.86
N THR A 40 0.53 -2.07 16.10
CA THR A 40 1.31 -1.90 17.30
C THR A 40 1.73 -3.28 17.83
N MET A 41 3.03 -3.44 18.05
CA MET A 41 3.65 -4.64 18.60
C MET A 41 4.01 -4.38 20.04
N ASN A 42 3.97 -5.40 20.88
CA ASN A 42 4.32 -5.33 22.31
C ASN A 42 3.58 -4.21 23.07
N GLU A 43 2.30 -4.00 22.74
CA GLU A 43 1.48 -2.94 23.30
C GLU A 43 1.51 -2.92 24.84
N GLY A 44 1.69 -1.75 25.43
CA GLY A 44 1.74 -1.53 26.88
C GLY A 44 3.07 -1.92 27.53
N THR A 45 4.09 -2.30 26.77
CA THR A 45 5.44 -2.61 27.30
C THR A 45 6.44 -1.51 26.95
N ARG A 46 7.66 -1.58 27.51
CA ARG A 46 8.76 -0.69 27.13
C ARG A 46 9.28 -0.90 25.72
N GLU A 47 8.95 -2.03 25.12
CA GLU A 47 9.35 -2.44 23.78
C GLU A 47 8.23 -2.20 22.76
N GLU A 48 7.23 -1.43 23.13
CA GLU A 48 6.15 -1.06 22.21
C GLU A 48 6.71 -0.35 20.98
N ARG A 49 6.33 -0.84 19.81
CA ARG A 49 6.67 -0.27 18.50
C ARG A 49 5.45 -0.28 17.61
N SER A 50 5.36 0.73 16.78
CA SER A 50 4.29 0.79 15.77
C SER A 50 4.85 0.90 14.38
N ILE A 51 4.20 0.24 13.44
CA ILE A 51 4.56 0.29 12.02
C ILE A 51 3.34 0.61 11.16
N SER A 52 3.56 1.37 10.11
CA SER A 52 2.56 1.57 9.07
C SER A 52 2.64 0.43 8.05
N HIS A 53 1.59 -0.36 7.94
CA HIS A 53 1.49 -1.57 7.11
C HIS A 53 0.58 -1.35 5.92
N ALA A 54 0.98 -1.85 4.74
CA ALA A 54 0.21 -1.85 3.49
C ALA A 54 0.78 -2.88 2.52
N CYS A 55 0.24 -2.95 1.30
CA CYS A 55 0.78 -3.78 0.23
C CYS A 55 2.28 -3.53 0.03
N ARG A 56 3.06 -4.61 -0.03
CA ARG A 56 4.51 -4.59 -0.24
C ARG A 56 4.92 -4.45 -1.70
N HIS A 57 3.97 -4.55 -2.63
CA HIS A 57 4.25 -4.60 -4.06
C HIS A 57 5.38 -5.59 -4.39
N CYS A 58 5.19 -6.84 -3.96
CA CYS A 58 6.19 -7.90 -3.97
C CYS A 58 6.90 -8.04 -5.33
N GLU A 59 8.17 -8.47 -5.32
CA GLU A 59 8.90 -8.80 -6.56
C GLU A 59 8.23 -9.97 -7.27
N GLU A 60 7.82 -10.99 -6.52
CA GLU A 60 7.03 -12.14 -6.94
C GLU A 60 5.67 -12.11 -6.21
N PRO A 61 4.64 -11.50 -6.79
CA PRO A 61 3.38 -11.30 -6.10
C PRO A 61 2.46 -12.52 -6.15
N PHE A 62 2.40 -13.32 -5.09
CA PHE A 62 1.51 -14.50 -4.98
C PHE A 62 0.04 -14.19 -5.29
N CYS A 63 -0.43 -13.00 -4.97
CA CYS A 63 -1.79 -12.57 -5.28
C CYS A 63 -2.05 -12.49 -6.81
N LEU A 64 -1.03 -12.21 -7.61
CA LEU A 64 -1.12 -12.20 -9.07
C LEU A 64 -1.26 -13.63 -9.60
N GLU A 65 -0.42 -14.55 -9.10
CA GLU A 65 -0.45 -15.96 -9.50
C GLU A 65 -1.77 -16.65 -9.11
N ALA A 66 -2.34 -16.24 -7.96
CA ALA A 66 -3.58 -16.80 -7.45
C ALA A 66 -4.84 -16.23 -8.12
N CYS A 67 -4.73 -15.21 -8.96
CA CYS A 67 -5.90 -14.55 -9.55
C CYS A 67 -6.46 -15.34 -10.73
N PRO A 68 -7.66 -15.94 -10.64
CA PRO A 68 -8.19 -16.83 -11.70
C PRO A 68 -8.70 -16.08 -12.94
N VAL A 69 -8.81 -14.75 -12.87
CA VAL A 69 -9.38 -13.90 -13.93
C VAL A 69 -8.36 -12.90 -14.50
N ASP A 70 -7.08 -13.07 -14.20
CA ASP A 70 -6.02 -12.13 -14.59
C ASP A 70 -6.34 -10.66 -14.25
N GLY A 71 -7.04 -10.47 -13.13
CA GLY A 71 -7.42 -9.15 -12.61
C GLY A 71 -6.32 -8.44 -11.83
N ILE A 72 -5.14 -9.06 -11.69
CA ILE A 72 -3.99 -8.46 -11.00
C ILE A 72 -2.81 -8.43 -11.98
N SER A 73 -2.12 -7.30 -12.04
CA SER A 73 -0.95 -7.12 -12.89
C SER A 73 0.18 -6.43 -12.14
N LYS A 74 1.40 -6.61 -12.60
CA LYS A 74 2.58 -5.88 -12.10
C LYS A 74 3.11 -4.96 -13.19
N ARG A 75 3.21 -3.68 -12.88
CA ARG A 75 3.72 -2.64 -13.77
C ARG A 75 5.25 -2.69 -13.87
N ALA A 76 5.80 -2.02 -14.88
CA ALA A 76 7.26 -1.92 -15.09
C ALA A 76 8.01 -1.23 -13.92
N ASP A 77 7.32 -0.39 -13.15
CA ASP A 77 7.81 0.27 -11.94
C ASP A 77 7.65 -0.60 -10.66
N GLY A 78 7.26 -1.86 -10.83
CA GLY A 78 7.10 -2.81 -9.74
C GLY A 78 5.78 -2.70 -8.98
N ILE A 79 4.92 -1.74 -9.30
CA ILE A 79 3.64 -1.55 -8.61
C ILE A 79 2.68 -2.66 -9.03
N VAL A 80 2.18 -3.42 -8.07
CA VAL A 80 1.12 -4.42 -8.30
C VAL A 80 -0.22 -3.72 -8.28
N GLN A 81 -1.00 -3.86 -9.33
CA GLN A 81 -2.30 -3.21 -9.55
C GLN A 81 -3.42 -4.21 -9.69
N VAL A 82 -4.63 -3.75 -9.38
CA VAL A 82 -5.88 -4.48 -9.56
C VAL A 82 -6.67 -3.86 -10.69
N ASP A 83 -7.08 -4.67 -11.64
CA ASP A 83 -8.10 -4.30 -12.63
C ASP A 83 -9.47 -4.53 -11.99
N ARG A 84 -10.11 -3.44 -11.58
CA ARG A 84 -11.38 -3.49 -10.86
C ARG A 84 -12.53 -3.98 -11.72
N ASP A 85 -12.46 -3.78 -13.04
CA ASP A 85 -13.46 -4.25 -13.99
C ASP A 85 -13.40 -5.79 -14.17
N LYS A 86 -12.22 -6.40 -13.98
CA LYS A 86 -12.04 -7.85 -14.07
C LYS A 86 -12.25 -8.57 -12.74
N CYS A 87 -12.10 -7.87 -11.63
CA CYS A 87 -12.14 -8.48 -10.30
C CYS A 87 -13.53 -9.03 -9.99
N VAL A 88 -13.60 -10.32 -9.73
CA VAL A 88 -14.84 -11.05 -9.38
C VAL A 88 -15.00 -11.29 -7.89
N SER A 89 -14.18 -10.66 -7.06
CA SER A 89 -14.25 -10.71 -5.58
C SER A 89 -14.18 -12.12 -4.97
N CYS A 90 -13.42 -13.02 -5.63
CA CYS A 90 -13.31 -14.43 -5.21
C CYS A 90 -12.37 -14.68 -4.01
N GLU A 91 -11.70 -13.67 -3.51
CA GLU A 91 -10.79 -13.68 -2.34
C GLU A 91 -9.52 -14.54 -2.47
N SER A 92 -9.30 -15.29 -3.56
CA SER A 92 -8.08 -16.10 -3.74
C SER A 92 -6.77 -15.32 -3.54
N CYS A 93 -6.76 -14.04 -3.88
CA CYS A 93 -5.62 -13.14 -3.64
C CYS A 93 -5.41 -12.81 -2.14
N ALA A 94 -6.47 -12.83 -1.32
CA ALA A 94 -6.38 -12.63 0.11
C ALA A 94 -5.79 -13.87 0.78
N ASP A 95 -6.25 -15.05 0.40
CA ASP A 95 -5.72 -16.33 0.90
C ASP A 95 -4.25 -16.54 0.55
N ALA A 96 -3.83 -16.08 -0.64
CA ALA A 96 -2.45 -16.18 -1.10
C ALA A 96 -1.51 -15.11 -0.52
N CYS A 97 -2.04 -14.05 0.10
CA CYS A 97 -1.22 -12.94 0.58
C CYS A 97 -0.61 -13.22 1.96
N PRO A 98 0.72 -13.40 2.09
CA PRO A 98 1.34 -13.68 3.39
C PRO A 98 1.27 -12.50 4.38
N PHE A 99 0.85 -11.31 3.89
CA PHE A 99 0.74 -10.08 4.68
C PHE A 99 -0.70 -9.70 5.02
N GLY A 100 -1.71 -10.47 4.56
CA GLY A 100 -3.12 -10.22 4.82
C GLY A 100 -3.61 -8.86 4.32
N VAL A 101 -3.10 -8.40 3.18
CA VAL A 101 -3.33 -7.03 2.70
C VAL A 101 -4.61 -6.84 1.85
N PRO A 102 -5.00 -7.78 0.97
CA PRO A 102 -6.21 -7.62 0.19
C PRO A 102 -7.46 -7.54 1.08
N GLU A 103 -8.24 -6.48 0.91
CA GLU A 103 -9.52 -6.30 1.58
C GLU A 103 -10.67 -6.17 0.59
N PHE A 104 -11.87 -6.43 1.09
CA PHE A 104 -13.10 -6.35 0.33
C PHE A 104 -14.19 -5.70 1.20
N GLU A 105 -15.01 -4.87 0.61
CA GLU A 105 -16.26 -4.48 1.25
C GLU A 105 -17.15 -5.71 1.39
N ARG A 106 -17.85 -5.81 2.53
CA ARG A 106 -18.67 -6.99 2.84
C ARG A 106 -20.10 -6.60 3.18
N ASP A 107 -21.03 -7.46 2.82
CA ASP A 107 -22.42 -7.38 3.29
C ASP A 107 -22.54 -7.80 4.76
N ALA A 108 -23.78 -7.79 5.25
CA ALA A 108 -24.09 -8.18 6.64
C ALA A 108 -23.82 -9.68 6.92
N GLU A 109 -23.83 -10.50 5.88
CA GLU A 109 -23.54 -11.93 5.91
C GLU A 109 -22.04 -12.24 5.79
N GLY A 110 -21.21 -11.20 5.53
CA GLY A 110 -19.77 -11.31 5.41
C GLY A 110 -19.25 -11.64 4.01
N SER A 111 -20.12 -11.65 3.00
CA SER A 111 -19.72 -11.91 1.61
C SER A 111 -19.12 -10.66 0.96
N PRO A 112 -18.09 -10.80 0.11
CA PRO A 112 -17.48 -9.66 -0.56
C PRO A 112 -18.43 -9.04 -1.60
N THR A 113 -18.59 -7.72 -1.54
CA THR A 113 -19.52 -6.95 -2.40
C THR A 113 -18.80 -6.01 -3.36
N SER A 114 -17.49 -5.84 -3.21
CA SER A 114 -16.69 -4.94 -4.04
C SER A 114 -15.46 -5.63 -4.62
N PRO A 115 -14.88 -5.11 -5.71
CA PRO A 115 -13.55 -5.49 -6.13
C PRO A 115 -12.52 -5.33 -5.01
N MET A 116 -11.42 -6.11 -5.08
CA MET A 116 -10.33 -6.06 -4.12
C MET A 116 -9.79 -4.64 -3.93
N GLU A 117 -9.68 -4.24 -2.67
CA GLU A 117 -8.99 -3.03 -2.24
C GLU A 117 -7.60 -3.36 -1.67
N LYS A 118 -6.59 -2.63 -2.11
CA LYS A 118 -5.24 -2.63 -1.56
C LYS A 118 -4.49 -1.36 -1.96
N CYS A 119 -3.32 -1.10 -1.39
CA CYS A 119 -2.47 0.01 -1.81
C CYS A 119 -2.19 -0.05 -3.32
N SER A 120 -2.44 1.06 -4.01
CA SER A 120 -2.13 1.29 -5.43
C SER A 120 -0.89 2.15 -5.63
N PHE A 121 -0.16 2.46 -4.58
CA PHE A 121 0.96 3.42 -4.54
C PHE A 121 0.55 4.85 -4.99
N CYS A 122 -0.72 5.17 -4.97
CA CYS A 122 -1.32 6.39 -5.54
C CYS A 122 -0.95 6.59 -7.03
N ALA A 123 -0.80 5.50 -7.77
CA ALA A 123 -0.28 5.47 -9.13
C ALA A 123 -1.38 5.37 -10.22
N GLY A 124 -2.64 5.48 -9.83
CA GLY A 124 -3.77 5.24 -10.74
C GLY A 124 -3.96 3.76 -11.06
N GLY A 125 -4.54 3.46 -12.20
CA GLY A 125 -4.88 2.11 -12.63
C GLY A 125 -3.72 1.28 -13.19
N PRO A 126 -4.03 0.11 -13.75
CA PRO A 126 -3.05 -0.83 -14.29
C PRO A 126 -2.31 -0.29 -15.51
N ASN A 127 -2.87 0.66 -16.24
CA ASN A 127 -2.26 1.24 -17.43
C ASN A 127 -1.53 2.55 -17.11
N VAL A 128 -0.22 2.57 -17.34
CA VAL A 128 0.64 3.74 -17.04
C VAL A 128 0.40 4.90 -18.01
N GLU A 129 0.07 4.58 -19.27
CA GLU A 129 0.12 5.52 -20.39
C GLU A 129 -1.24 6.20 -20.71
N THR A 130 -2.33 5.60 -20.27
CA THR A 130 -3.67 6.12 -20.59
C THR A 130 -4.48 6.31 -19.32
N PHE A 131 -4.26 7.43 -18.66
CA PHE A 131 -5.09 7.83 -17.54
C PHE A 131 -6.38 8.49 -18.10
N SER A 132 -7.35 7.64 -18.43
CA SER A 132 -8.66 8.08 -18.88
C SER A 132 -9.50 8.62 -17.72
N GLU A 133 -10.54 9.42 -18.00
CA GLU A 133 -11.50 9.85 -16.96
C GLU A 133 -12.15 8.66 -16.26
N LYS A 134 -12.40 7.54 -16.98
CA LYS A 134 -12.89 6.29 -16.40
C LYS A 134 -11.89 5.70 -15.40
N GLU A 135 -10.61 5.69 -15.71
CA GLU A 135 -9.57 5.19 -14.79
C GLU A 135 -9.44 6.10 -13.57
N LYS A 136 -9.58 7.42 -13.75
CA LYS A 136 -9.61 8.36 -12.64
C LYS A 136 -10.79 8.11 -11.71
N GLU A 137 -11.95 7.81 -12.24
CA GLU A 137 -13.14 7.45 -11.47
C GLU A 137 -12.95 6.14 -10.72
N LEU A 138 -12.33 5.12 -11.35
CA LEU A 138 -12.14 3.79 -10.77
C LEU A 138 -10.96 3.73 -9.77
N TYR A 139 -9.86 4.43 -10.02
CA TYR A 139 -8.60 4.26 -9.30
C TYR A 139 -8.11 5.52 -8.57
N GLY A 140 -8.77 6.67 -8.77
CA GLY A 140 -8.38 7.96 -8.22
C GLY A 140 -7.22 8.63 -8.98
N GLN A 141 -6.49 9.53 -8.33
CA GLN A 141 -5.41 10.31 -8.94
C GLN A 141 -4.16 9.46 -9.23
N ASN A 142 -3.49 9.75 -10.34
CA ASN A 142 -2.16 9.22 -10.62
C ASN A 142 -1.07 10.20 -10.15
N ARG A 143 -0.76 10.18 -8.86
CA ARG A 143 0.20 11.11 -8.25
C ARG A 143 1.62 10.89 -8.73
N ILE A 144 1.98 9.66 -9.06
CA ILE A 144 3.34 9.33 -9.55
C ILE A 144 3.56 9.98 -10.92
N ALA A 145 2.60 9.87 -11.84
CA ALA A 145 2.71 10.52 -13.14
C ALA A 145 2.74 12.06 -13.05
N GLU A 146 2.15 12.62 -11.98
CA GLU A 146 2.20 14.05 -11.67
C GLU A 146 3.48 14.49 -10.94
N GLY A 147 4.41 13.57 -10.66
CA GLY A 147 5.63 13.84 -9.89
C GLY A 147 5.37 14.20 -8.42
N LYS A 148 4.21 13.85 -7.89
CA LYS A 148 3.81 14.11 -6.50
C LYS A 148 4.12 12.92 -5.60
N PRO A 149 4.52 13.15 -4.34
CA PRO A 149 4.72 12.06 -3.39
C PRO A 149 3.39 11.37 -3.07
N VAL A 150 3.45 10.08 -2.73
CA VAL A 150 2.26 9.34 -2.28
C VAL A 150 1.69 9.94 -1.00
N LEU A 151 0.37 9.89 -0.85
CA LEU A 151 -0.36 10.59 0.21
C LEU A 151 0.10 10.21 1.62
N CYS A 152 0.23 8.91 1.88
CA CYS A 152 0.54 8.40 3.21
C CYS A 152 1.92 8.85 3.73
N SER A 153 2.95 8.83 2.88
CA SER A 153 4.29 9.29 3.28
C SER A 153 4.39 10.82 3.35
N SER A 154 3.67 11.55 2.48
CA SER A 154 3.63 13.01 2.52
C SER A 154 3.00 13.53 3.81
N MET A 155 1.95 12.87 4.31
CA MET A 155 1.23 13.22 5.55
C MET A 155 1.88 12.67 6.83
N CYS A 156 2.92 11.87 6.73
CA CYS A 156 3.60 11.34 7.92
C CYS A 156 4.33 12.45 8.67
N ALA A 157 3.79 12.86 9.81
CA ALA A 157 4.29 13.99 10.60
C ALA A 157 5.74 13.78 11.07
N THR A 158 6.08 12.57 11.51
CA THR A 158 7.42 12.21 11.99
C THR A 158 8.37 11.76 10.88
N LYS A 159 7.87 11.68 9.63
CA LYS A 159 8.60 11.09 8.50
C LYS A 159 9.04 9.64 8.75
N ALA A 160 8.32 8.92 9.61
CA ALA A 160 8.53 7.49 9.82
C ALA A 160 8.33 6.71 8.53
N LEU A 161 7.26 6.99 7.78
CA LEU A 161 6.95 6.35 6.52
C LEU A 161 7.68 7.02 5.37
N VAL A 162 8.46 6.23 4.64
CA VAL A 162 9.17 6.62 3.41
C VAL A 162 8.62 5.79 2.26
N SER A 163 8.46 6.40 1.10
CA SER A 163 7.91 5.74 -0.09
C SER A 163 8.61 6.28 -1.33
N GLY A 164 8.99 5.41 -2.23
CA GLY A 164 9.70 5.78 -3.44
C GLY A 164 10.36 4.58 -4.11
N GLU A 165 11.35 4.84 -4.93
CA GLU A 165 12.18 3.81 -5.54
C GLU A 165 12.99 3.07 -4.46
N LYS A 166 13.14 1.75 -4.62
CA LYS A 166 13.77 0.85 -3.65
C LYS A 166 15.13 1.37 -3.17
N GLY A 167 16.04 1.71 -4.09
CA GLY A 167 17.37 2.18 -3.74
C GLY A 167 17.38 3.48 -2.93
N GLU A 168 16.51 4.43 -3.26
CA GLU A 168 16.38 5.68 -2.51
C GLU A 168 15.83 5.44 -1.10
N VAL A 169 14.78 4.62 -0.99
CA VAL A 169 14.14 4.30 0.30
C VAL A 169 15.11 3.54 1.21
N GLU A 170 15.81 2.54 0.68
CA GLU A 170 16.82 1.78 1.41
C GLU A 170 17.94 2.70 1.90
N GLY A 171 18.49 3.56 1.05
CA GLY A 171 19.54 4.50 1.43
C GLY A 171 19.12 5.47 2.55
N ILE A 172 17.87 5.94 2.55
CA ILE A 172 17.32 6.76 3.64
C ILE A 172 17.24 5.95 4.94
N MET A 173 16.78 4.70 4.88
CA MET A 173 16.65 3.85 6.06
C MET A 173 18.00 3.50 6.64
N GLU A 174 18.98 3.13 5.80
CA GLU A 174 20.37 2.85 6.20
C GLU A 174 21.02 4.07 6.89
N ALA A 175 20.88 5.25 6.31
CA ALA A 175 21.38 6.49 6.91
C ALA A 175 20.77 6.77 8.30
N ARG A 176 19.48 6.44 8.50
CA ARG A 176 18.82 6.57 9.80
C ARG A 176 19.36 5.58 10.83
N VAL A 177 19.57 4.32 10.42
CA VAL A 177 20.14 3.28 11.29
C VAL A 177 21.56 3.66 11.69
N ALA A 178 22.40 4.11 10.73
CA ALA A 178 23.75 4.58 11.00
C ALA A 178 23.80 5.75 11.98
N ALA A 179 22.89 6.73 11.81
CA ALA A 179 22.81 7.91 12.69
C ALA A 179 22.44 7.56 14.16
N ARG A 180 21.85 6.39 14.38
CA ARG A 180 21.57 5.87 15.74
C ARG A 180 22.73 5.09 16.37
N GLY A 181 23.83 4.92 15.65
CA GLY A 181 24.98 4.14 16.10
C GLY A 181 24.73 2.63 16.21
N LEU A 182 23.76 2.12 15.45
CA LEU A 182 23.37 0.70 15.46
C LEU A 182 24.19 -0.18 14.49
N TRP A 183 25.19 0.37 13.84
CA TRP A 183 26.19 -0.40 13.08
C TRP A 183 27.24 -0.96 14.04
N LEU A 184 27.19 -2.26 14.22
CA LEU A 184 28.24 -3.04 14.89
C LEU A 184 29.20 -3.61 13.85
#